data_6135439dd8c995549ac52ffb169b09bc
#
_entry.id   6135439dd8c995549ac52ffb169b09bc
#
_cell.length_a   1.000
_cell.length_b   1.000
_cell.length_c   1.000
_cell.angle_alpha   90.00
_cell.angle_beta   90.00
_cell.angle_gamma   90.00
#
_symmetry.space_group_name_H-M   'P 1'
#
loop_
_entity.id
_entity.type
_entity.pdbx_description
1 polymer ?
#
loop_
_entity_poly.entity_id
_entity_poly.type
_entity_poly.pdbx_seq_one_letter_code
_entity_poly.pdbx_strand_id
1 'polypeptide(L)'
;MKSVIGTIQFMGKIPLWSFCILIMIITSCEDFTEVDPPNNQLTGLVVFEDASTVDAAFAHIYSELRNSAFTSGTTSGLTYLLGHYTDELNLYNPSFQSIEVYEENNVLPTDGYVQGFWNSGYTLIHASNSILEGVSASTALSLEDKQRFLGEAHFLRAFIHFYLTNLFGDIPYVESTDYRVNSTMGRMEAAMVYQKIIDDLIQAKSNMPMDSGTKFRPNHWVASALLARVYLYHGNWAGALKEAQRVLENGGYQLNSDVAQVFSINSGETLWQLDSGIDGVNTEEAFTFIFTDGPPPYSALSNQLVDSFEAGDARSTNWVGSVSDGTEMWHYPFKYKVNTNTATTEECSILFRLAELHLIAAEAAAQSGDLELAMEHVNMLRERAGLSMISSTDQASLLDAVQRERQVELFTEQGHRFFDLKRTGRIDGTLAPIKSNWQHTDALLPIPEAELLLNPNLEPQNEGY
;
A
#
# COMPACT_ATOMS: atom_id res chain seq x y z
N MET A 1 52.79 24.05 -75.81
CA MET A 1 51.94 24.00 -77.02
C MET A 1 50.53 23.65 -76.57
N LYS A 2 49.63 24.63 -76.75
CA LYS A 2 48.28 24.58 -77.36
C LYS A 2 47.39 23.42 -76.84
N SER A 3 46.12 23.53 -76.42
CA SER A 3 45.09 24.57 -76.67
C SER A 3 43.84 24.13 -75.95
N VAL A 4 43.14 24.99 -75.32
CA VAL A 4 41.85 25.60 -75.71
C VAL A 4 40.57 24.84 -75.37
N ILE A 5 39.85 25.34 -74.43
CA ILE A 5 38.43 25.84 -74.40
C ILE A 5 37.32 24.82 -74.74
N GLY A 6 36.35 24.77 -73.90
CA GLY A 6 35.02 24.29 -74.19
C GLY A 6 34.05 24.40 -72.99
N THR A 7 33.65 25.65 -72.64
CA THR A 7 32.50 25.97 -71.81
C THR A 7 31.25 25.65 -72.55
N ILE A 8 30.36 24.80 -72.06
CA ILE A 8 28.97 24.75 -72.50
C ILE A 8 28.06 24.94 -71.26
N GLN A 9 27.51 26.15 -71.13
CA GLN A 9 26.34 26.46 -70.30
C GLN A 9 25.11 25.77 -70.91
N PHE A 10 24.55 24.84 -70.16
CA PHE A 10 23.17 24.43 -70.41
C PHE A 10 22.28 25.03 -69.28
N MET A 11 21.79 26.22 -69.49
CA MET A 11 20.61 26.76 -68.80
C MET A 11 19.36 26.10 -69.39
N GLY A 12 19.00 24.90 -68.89
CA GLY A 12 17.70 24.32 -69.18
C GLY A 12 16.60 25.15 -68.46
N LYS A 13 15.74 25.78 -69.21
CA LYS A 13 14.53 26.39 -68.69
C LYS A 13 13.68 25.27 -68.08
N ILE A 14 13.56 25.23 -66.75
CA ILE A 14 12.59 24.38 -66.06
C ILE A 14 11.21 24.84 -66.47
N PRO A 15 10.37 24.01 -67.14
CA PRO A 15 9.07 24.44 -67.58
C PRO A 15 8.18 24.74 -66.36
N LEU A 16 7.42 25.81 -66.43
CA LEU A 16 6.50 26.29 -65.38
C LEU A 16 5.59 25.18 -64.82
N TRP A 17 5.32 24.17 -65.61
CA TRP A 17 4.55 22.97 -65.23
C TRP A 17 5.25 22.12 -64.17
N SER A 18 6.57 22.03 -64.15
CA SER A 18 7.31 21.30 -63.15
C SER A 18 7.27 22.01 -61.79
N PHE A 19 7.14 23.33 -61.76
CA PHE A 19 6.97 24.11 -60.55
C PHE A 19 5.56 23.97 -59.96
N CYS A 20 4.52 23.88 -60.80
CA CYS A 20 3.15 23.60 -60.35
C CYS A 20 2.96 22.20 -59.81
N ILE A 21 3.66 21.20 -60.34
CA ILE A 21 3.62 19.80 -59.82
C ILE A 21 4.32 19.72 -58.47
N LEU A 22 5.39 20.46 -58.23
CA LEU A 22 6.12 20.49 -56.96
C LEU A 22 5.30 21.17 -55.85
N ILE A 23 4.46 22.14 -56.16
CA ILE A 23 3.57 22.82 -55.21
C ILE A 23 2.38 21.93 -54.81
N MET A 24 1.91 21.02 -55.67
CA MET A 24 0.82 20.10 -55.36
C MET A 24 1.23 18.95 -54.40
N ILE A 25 2.53 18.71 -54.20
CA ILE A 25 3.03 17.68 -53.31
C ILE A 25 3.09 18.18 -51.84
N ILE A 26 3.00 19.50 -51.60
CA ILE A 26 3.12 20.08 -50.25
C ILE A 26 1.74 20.27 -49.56
N THR A 27 0.64 20.05 -50.23
CA THR A 27 -0.70 19.98 -49.61
C THR A 27 -1.04 18.52 -49.30
N SER A 28 -0.22 17.85 -48.50
CA SER A 28 -0.58 16.61 -47.87
C SER A 28 -1.55 16.98 -46.73
N CYS A 29 -2.77 16.49 -46.82
CA CYS A 29 -3.77 16.61 -45.77
C CYS A 29 -3.22 16.06 -44.47
N GLU A 30 -3.06 16.87 -43.44
CA GLU A 30 -2.79 16.43 -42.06
C GLU A 30 -3.97 15.59 -41.51
N ASP A 31 -5.16 15.76 -42.05
CA ASP A 31 -6.38 15.04 -41.65
C ASP A 31 -6.43 13.55 -42.01
N PHE A 32 -5.45 13.01 -42.77
CA PHE A 32 -5.43 11.60 -43.17
C PHE A 32 -4.71 10.68 -42.17
N THR A 33 -4.07 11.23 -41.13
CA THR A 33 -3.34 10.47 -40.11
C THR A 33 -4.08 10.43 -38.77
N GLU A 34 -5.18 11.14 -38.61
CA GLU A 34 -6.07 10.96 -37.48
C GLU A 34 -7.00 9.77 -37.75
N VAL A 35 -6.55 8.59 -37.37
CA VAL A 35 -7.43 7.42 -37.28
C VAL A 35 -8.24 7.61 -36.00
N ASP A 36 -9.54 7.78 -36.12
CA ASP A 36 -10.43 7.72 -34.95
C ASP A 36 -10.11 6.47 -34.16
N PRO A 37 -9.89 6.55 -32.83
CA PRO A 37 -9.63 5.38 -32.02
C PRO A 37 -10.79 4.39 -32.22
N PRO A 38 -10.49 3.07 -32.25
CA PRO A 38 -11.54 2.07 -32.38
C PRO A 38 -12.64 2.31 -31.35
N ASN A 39 -13.91 2.27 -31.76
CA ASN A 39 -15.08 2.51 -30.90
C ASN A 39 -15.15 1.59 -29.65
N ASN A 40 -14.26 0.62 -29.52
CA ASN A 40 -14.10 -0.29 -28.39
C ASN A 40 -12.84 0.00 -27.55
N GLN A 41 -12.10 1.07 -27.82
CA GLN A 41 -10.99 1.54 -26.99
C GLN A 41 -11.33 2.93 -26.44
N LEU A 42 -11.45 3.01 -25.12
CA LEU A 42 -11.55 4.28 -24.40
C LEU A 42 -10.18 4.96 -24.47
N THR A 43 -10.07 6.06 -25.23
CA THR A 43 -8.89 6.93 -25.20
C THR A 43 -8.93 7.79 -23.94
N GLY A 44 -7.76 8.20 -23.44
CA GLY A 44 -7.64 8.92 -22.17
C GLY A 44 -8.58 10.12 -21.99
N LEU A 45 -8.97 10.82 -23.07
CA LEU A 45 -9.91 11.94 -23.00
C LEU A 45 -11.35 11.49 -22.73
N VAL A 46 -11.79 10.37 -23.32
CA VAL A 46 -13.17 9.87 -23.20
C VAL A 46 -13.45 9.27 -21.83
N VAL A 47 -12.43 8.72 -21.15
CA VAL A 47 -12.56 8.13 -19.79
C VAL A 47 -13.07 9.17 -18.78
N PHE A 48 -12.70 10.42 -18.92
CA PHE A 48 -13.02 11.48 -17.96
C PHE A 48 -14.24 12.35 -18.32
N GLU A 49 -15.03 11.92 -19.30
CA GLU A 49 -16.27 12.59 -19.68
C GLU A 49 -17.51 12.01 -18.98
N ASP A 50 -17.41 10.80 -18.40
CA ASP A 50 -18.51 10.12 -17.73
C ASP A 50 -18.06 9.54 -16.38
N ALA A 51 -18.88 9.71 -15.34
CA ALA A 51 -18.56 9.25 -13.99
C ALA A 51 -18.36 7.73 -13.91
N SER A 52 -19.09 6.95 -14.71
CA SER A 52 -18.99 5.49 -14.69
C SER A 52 -17.66 4.98 -15.25
N THR A 53 -17.09 5.69 -16.22
CA THR A 53 -15.78 5.34 -16.79
C THR A 53 -14.64 5.72 -15.83
N VAL A 54 -14.79 6.81 -15.08
CA VAL A 54 -13.84 7.16 -13.99
C VAL A 54 -13.93 6.13 -12.85
N ASP A 55 -15.14 5.72 -12.44
CA ASP A 55 -15.32 4.66 -11.46
C ASP A 55 -14.69 3.33 -11.92
N ALA A 56 -14.74 2.98 -13.21
CA ALA A 56 -14.06 1.82 -13.76
C ALA A 56 -12.51 1.94 -13.68
N ALA A 57 -11.95 3.15 -13.84
CA ALA A 57 -10.52 3.38 -13.65
C ALA A 57 -10.10 3.15 -12.19
N PHE A 58 -10.91 3.59 -11.22
CA PHE A 58 -10.68 3.26 -9.80
C PHE A 58 -10.81 1.76 -9.51
N ALA A 59 -11.80 1.08 -10.10
CA ALA A 59 -11.97 -0.35 -9.93
C ALA A 59 -10.71 -1.14 -10.36
N HIS A 60 -10.03 -0.70 -11.42
CA HIS A 60 -8.73 -1.24 -11.82
C HIS A 60 -7.68 -1.07 -10.71
N ILE A 61 -7.54 0.12 -10.13
CA ILE A 61 -6.58 0.37 -9.04
C ILE A 61 -6.86 -0.55 -7.84
N TYR A 62 -8.12 -0.69 -7.44
CA TYR A 62 -8.49 -1.58 -6.32
C TYR A 62 -8.24 -3.05 -6.63
N SER A 63 -8.50 -3.48 -7.86
CA SER A 63 -8.19 -4.84 -8.32
C SER A 63 -6.69 -5.12 -8.23
N GLU A 64 -5.84 -4.18 -8.66
CA GLU A 64 -4.39 -4.33 -8.56
C GLU A 64 -3.91 -4.33 -7.09
N LEU A 65 -4.44 -3.45 -6.24
CA LEU A 65 -4.14 -3.43 -4.81
C LEU A 65 -4.48 -4.78 -4.15
N ARG A 66 -5.60 -5.41 -4.53
CA ARG A 66 -6.02 -6.70 -3.98
C ARG A 66 -5.18 -7.86 -4.50
N ASN A 67 -4.87 -7.89 -5.79
CA ASN A 67 -4.42 -9.11 -6.46
C ASN A 67 -2.90 -9.16 -6.69
N SER A 68 -2.24 -8.04 -6.91
CA SER A 68 -0.86 -8.02 -7.42
C SER A 68 0.07 -7.00 -6.76
N ALA A 69 -0.47 -6.00 -6.06
CA ALA A 69 0.35 -5.00 -5.39
C ALA A 69 0.73 -5.44 -3.96
N PHE A 70 1.44 -4.58 -3.27
CA PHE A 70 1.96 -4.82 -1.91
C PHE A 70 0.88 -5.17 -0.87
N THR A 71 -0.38 -4.77 -1.07
CA THR A 71 -1.50 -5.09 -0.16
C THR A 71 -2.16 -6.45 -0.43
N SER A 72 -1.68 -7.21 -1.41
CA SER A 72 -2.21 -8.54 -1.72
C SER A 72 -2.09 -9.49 -0.52
N GLY A 73 -3.11 -10.30 -0.29
CA GLY A 73 -3.12 -11.36 0.73
C GLY A 73 -2.36 -12.63 0.34
N THR A 74 -1.74 -12.65 -0.86
CA THR A 74 -0.96 -13.79 -1.36
C THR A 74 0.45 -13.83 -0.78
N THR A 75 1.22 -14.86 -1.13
CA THR A 75 2.63 -14.99 -0.73
C THR A 75 3.55 -13.89 -1.28
N SER A 76 3.07 -13.05 -2.21
CA SER A 76 3.81 -11.92 -2.75
C SER A 76 3.48 -10.58 -2.06
N GLY A 77 2.50 -10.54 -1.16
CA GLY A 77 2.11 -9.31 -0.47
C GLY A 77 2.94 -9.03 0.78
N LEU A 78 2.84 -7.78 1.28
CA LEU A 78 3.60 -7.32 2.45
C LEU A 78 3.32 -8.15 3.69
N THR A 79 2.07 -8.56 3.91
CA THR A 79 1.69 -9.38 5.06
C THR A 79 2.54 -10.64 5.18
N TYR A 80 2.72 -11.34 4.06
CA TYR A 80 3.47 -12.58 4.03
C TYR A 80 4.99 -12.34 4.06
N LEU A 81 5.49 -11.47 3.17
CA LEU A 81 6.93 -11.23 3.03
C LEU A 81 7.52 -10.56 4.28
N LEU A 82 6.88 -9.52 4.81
CA LEU A 82 7.35 -8.85 6.02
C LEU A 82 7.08 -9.67 7.29
N GLY A 83 6.11 -10.57 7.28
CA GLY A 83 5.92 -11.55 8.34
C GLY A 83 7.13 -12.47 8.49
N HIS A 84 7.70 -12.95 7.35
CA HIS A 84 8.94 -13.71 7.32
C HIS A 84 10.17 -12.86 7.63
N TYR A 85 10.19 -11.61 7.16
CA TYR A 85 11.29 -10.69 7.39
C TYR A 85 11.45 -10.27 8.86
N THR A 86 10.38 -10.43 9.64
CA THR A 86 10.33 -10.14 11.09
C THR A 86 10.21 -11.43 11.93
N ASP A 87 9.54 -11.33 13.05
CA ASP A 87 9.32 -12.36 14.04
C ASP A 87 7.91 -12.98 14.01
N GLU A 88 7.14 -12.77 12.91
CA GLU A 88 5.75 -13.24 12.85
C GLU A 88 5.59 -14.65 12.26
N LEU A 89 6.37 -14.97 11.21
CA LEU A 89 6.25 -16.21 10.44
C LEU A 89 7.58 -16.99 10.42
N ASN A 90 7.49 -18.31 10.33
CA ASN A 90 8.61 -19.22 10.04
C ASN A 90 8.33 -19.98 8.75
N LEU A 91 9.36 -20.17 7.92
CA LEU A 91 9.29 -20.94 6.69
C LEU A 91 9.53 -22.43 6.97
N TYR A 92 8.65 -23.29 6.46
CA TYR A 92 8.75 -24.76 6.59
C TYR A 92 9.08 -25.45 5.26
N ASN A 93 8.86 -24.80 4.14
CA ASN A 93 9.17 -25.38 2.83
C ASN A 93 10.53 -24.89 2.31
N PRO A 94 11.59 -25.71 2.40
CA PRO A 94 12.94 -25.33 1.99
C PRO A 94 13.07 -25.18 0.45
N SER A 95 12.07 -25.61 -0.32
CA SER A 95 12.07 -25.42 -1.78
C SER A 95 11.55 -24.04 -2.19
N PHE A 96 11.02 -23.26 -1.25
CA PHE A 96 10.49 -21.95 -1.52
C PHE A 96 11.56 -20.84 -1.34
N GLN A 97 12.64 -20.97 -2.14
CA GLN A 97 13.84 -20.13 -2.06
C GLN A 97 13.57 -18.63 -2.16
N SER A 98 12.54 -18.23 -2.90
CA SER A 98 12.17 -16.81 -3.03
C SER A 98 11.61 -16.20 -1.71
N ILE A 99 11.17 -17.02 -0.76
CA ILE A 99 10.73 -16.59 0.57
C ILE A 99 11.86 -16.78 1.59
N GLU A 100 12.71 -17.78 1.39
CA GLU A 100 13.88 -18.04 2.27
C GLU A 100 14.77 -16.79 2.40
N VAL A 101 14.95 -16.00 1.31
CA VAL A 101 15.73 -14.76 1.35
C VAL A 101 15.12 -13.70 2.27
N TYR A 102 13.80 -13.70 2.46
CA TYR A 102 13.12 -12.83 3.43
C TYR A 102 13.24 -13.39 4.85
N GLU A 103 13.05 -14.69 5.04
CA GLU A 103 13.26 -15.37 6.32
C GLU A 103 14.67 -15.14 6.87
N GLU A 104 15.67 -15.16 5.99
CA GLU A 104 17.08 -15.00 6.30
C GLU A 104 17.59 -13.54 6.27
N ASN A 105 16.76 -12.56 5.90
CA ASN A 105 17.15 -11.16 5.70
C ASN A 105 18.32 -11.00 4.69
N ASN A 106 18.29 -11.77 3.59
CA ASN A 106 19.29 -11.77 2.51
C ASN A 106 18.72 -11.23 1.18
N VAL A 107 17.82 -10.26 1.25
CA VAL A 107 17.14 -9.69 0.08
C VAL A 107 18.13 -8.88 -0.75
N LEU A 108 18.15 -9.11 -2.07
CA LEU A 108 19.07 -8.46 -3.01
C LEU A 108 18.36 -7.39 -3.86
N PRO A 109 19.09 -6.41 -4.43
CA PRO A 109 18.53 -5.43 -5.37
C PRO A 109 17.91 -6.05 -6.63
N THR A 110 18.23 -7.30 -6.95
CA THR A 110 17.68 -8.07 -8.08
C THR A 110 16.45 -8.90 -7.71
N ASP A 111 15.97 -8.81 -6.47
CA ASP A 111 14.82 -9.58 -6.00
C ASP A 111 13.55 -9.19 -6.74
N GLY A 112 12.79 -10.21 -7.19
CA GLY A 112 11.59 -10.01 -7.99
C GLY A 112 10.42 -9.39 -7.22
N TYR A 113 10.29 -9.63 -5.91
CA TYR A 113 9.23 -9.02 -5.09
C TYR A 113 9.55 -7.56 -4.77
N VAL A 114 10.83 -7.24 -4.50
CA VAL A 114 11.29 -5.85 -4.35
C VAL A 114 10.98 -5.05 -5.60
N GLN A 115 11.32 -5.58 -6.79
CA GLN A 115 10.97 -4.97 -8.07
C GLN A 115 9.45 -4.88 -8.26
N GLY A 116 8.71 -5.91 -7.85
CA GLY A 116 7.25 -5.95 -7.89
C GLY A 116 6.60 -4.83 -7.07
N PHE A 117 7.06 -4.60 -5.84
CA PHE A 117 6.55 -3.51 -4.99
C PHE A 117 6.80 -2.13 -5.59
N TRP A 118 8.00 -1.90 -6.12
CA TRP A 118 8.34 -0.65 -6.79
C TRP A 118 7.50 -0.43 -8.03
N ASN A 119 7.47 -1.39 -8.95
CA ASN A 119 6.79 -1.27 -10.23
C ASN A 119 5.27 -1.15 -10.07
N SER A 120 4.65 -2.00 -9.25
CA SER A 120 3.21 -1.91 -8.99
C SER A 120 2.86 -0.58 -8.31
N GLY A 121 3.66 -0.14 -7.34
CA GLY A 121 3.47 1.14 -6.67
C GLY A 121 3.47 2.31 -7.65
N TYR A 122 4.51 2.45 -8.47
CA TYR A 122 4.59 3.56 -9.43
C TYR A 122 3.57 3.46 -10.58
N THR A 123 3.16 2.24 -10.97
CA THR A 123 2.05 2.03 -11.92
C THR A 123 0.74 2.58 -11.34
N LEU A 124 0.45 2.30 -10.08
CA LEU A 124 -0.76 2.78 -9.42
C LEU A 124 -0.71 4.29 -9.12
N ILE A 125 0.48 4.85 -8.83
CA ILE A 125 0.69 6.30 -8.73
C ILE A 125 0.40 6.96 -10.08
N HIS A 126 0.90 6.40 -11.19
CA HIS A 126 0.62 6.90 -12.52
C HIS A 126 -0.89 6.87 -12.83
N ALA A 127 -1.59 5.77 -12.49
CA ALA A 127 -3.03 5.66 -12.64
C ALA A 127 -3.78 6.74 -11.82
N SER A 128 -3.35 6.95 -10.57
CA SER A 128 -3.92 8.00 -9.69
C SER A 128 -3.69 9.40 -10.26
N ASN A 129 -2.48 9.68 -10.79
CA ASN A 129 -2.16 10.95 -11.44
C ASN A 129 -2.98 11.15 -12.73
N SER A 130 -3.19 10.08 -13.53
CA SER A 130 -4.04 10.13 -14.72
C SER A 130 -5.47 10.55 -14.38
N ILE A 131 -6.00 10.02 -13.26
CA ILE A 131 -7.33 10.43 -12.78
C ILE A 131 -7.30 11.88 -12.30
N LEU A 132 -6.29 12.31 -11.53
CA LEU A 132 -6.16 13.70 -11.06
C LEU A 132 -6.13 14.69 -12.24
N GLU A 133 -5.30 14.42 -13.25
CA GLU A 133 -5.16 15.29 -14.44
C GLU A 133 -6.45 15.27 -15.28
N GLY A 134 -6.99 14.10 -15.58
CA GLY A 134 -8.16 13.93 -16.43
C GLY A 134 -9.45 14.51 -15.82
N VAL A 135 -9.71 14.22 -14.53
CA VAL A 135 -10.87 14.76 -13.81
C VAL A 135 -10.77 16.28 -13.65
N SER A 136 -9.58 16.81 -13.39
CA SER A 136 -9.37 18.27 -13.30
C SER A 136 -9.68 18.96 -14.63
N ALA A 137 -9.26 18.38 -15.75
CA ALA A 137 -9.45 18.92 -17.11
C ALA A 137 -10.89 18.69 -17.63
N SER A 138 -11.62 17.70 -17.14
CA SER A 138 -12.98 17.39 -17.62
C SER A 138 -13.91 18.59 -17.52
N THR A 139 -14.74 18.79 -18.53
CA THR A 139 -15.83 19.78 -18.55
C THR A 139 -17.21 19.13 -18.44
N ALA A 140 -17.28 17.81 -18.51
CA ALA A 140 -18.52 17.03 -18.52
C ALA A 140 -18.94 16.55 -17.12
N LEU A 141 -17.99 16.29 -16.22
CA LEU A 141 -18.29 15.83 -14.87
C LEU A 141 -18.92 16.93 -14.01
N SER A 142 -19.85 16.54 -13.13
CA SER A 142 -20.41 17.42 -12.12
C SER A 142 -19.34 17.86 -11.11
N LEU A 143 -19.59 18.99 -10.42
CA LEU A 143 -18.67 19.46 -9.36
C LEU A 143 -18.53 18.44 -8.24
N GLU A 144 -19.61 17.77 -7.84
CA GLU A 144 -19.65 16.74 -6.82
C GLU A 144 -18.82 15.53 -7.22
N ASP A 145 -19.01 15.01 -8.46
CA ASP A 145 -18.19 13.91 -8.97
C ASP A 145 -16.72 14.25 -9.02
N LYS A 146 -16.39 15.47 -9.51
CA LYS A 146 -14.99 15.93 -9.52
C LYS A 146 -14.38 15.94 -8.14
N GLN A 147 -15.07 16.50 -7.14
CA GLN A 147 -14.57 16.53 -5.77
C GLN A 147 -14.34 15.12 -5.24
N ARG A 148 -15.31 14.22 -5.40
CA ARG A 148 -15.20 12.83 -4.98
C ARG A 148 -13.99 12.14 -5.63
N PHE A 149 -13.85 12.20 -6.94
CA PHE A 149 -12.78 11.55 -7.67
C PHE A 149 -11.41 12.14 -7.36
N LEU A 150 -11.29 13.46 -7.27
CA LEU A 150 -10.03 14.10 -6.90
C LEU A 150 -9.61 13.71 -5.49
N GLY A 151 -10.57 13.70 -4.54
CA GLY A 151 -10.31 13.28 -3.17
C GLY A 151 -9.79 11.85 -3.09
N GLU A 152 -10.45 10.93 -3.78
CA GLU A 152 -10.08 9.52 -3.81
C GLU A 152 -8.73 9.27 -4.51
N ALA A 153 -8.44 9.97 -5.61
CA ALA A 153 -7.16 9.84 -6.30
C ALA A 153 -5.99 10.41 -5.47
N HIS A 154 -6.18 11.53 -4.76
CA HIS A 154 -5.20 12.04 -3.78
C HIS A 154 -4.96 11.03 -2.65
N PHE A 155 -6.02 10.42 -2.12
CA PHE A 155 -5.90 9.38 -1.11
C PHE A 155 -5.06 8.19 -1.58
N LEU A 156 -5.34 7.65 -2.76
CA LEU A 156 -4.62 6.50 -3.32
C LEU A 156 -3.15 6.84 -3.58
N ARG A 157 -2.86 8.01 -4.14
CA ARG A 157 -1.48 8.47 -4.36
C ARG A 157 -0.71 8.58 -3.03
N ALA A 158 -1.32 9.15 -2.02
CA ALA A 158 -0.75 9.25 -0.67
C ALA A 158 -0.53 7.87 -0.04
N PHE A 159 -1.51 6.97 -0.13
CA PHE A 159 -1.46 5.62 0.40
C PHE A 159 -0.30 4.82 -0.20
N ILE A 160 -0.12 4.88 -1.50
CA ILE A 160 0.92 4.15 -2.19
C ILE A 160 2.30 4.72 -1.84
N HIS A 161 2.48 6.04 -1.89
CA HIS A 161 3.75 6.68 -1.50
C HIS A 161 4.10 6.41 -0.03
N PHE A 162 3.11 6.31 0.86
CA PHE A 162 3.34 5.95 2.26
C PHE A 162 4.00 4.57 2.39
N TYR A 163 3.50 3.55 1.69
CA TYR A 163 4.14 2.23 1.72
C TYR A 163 5.52 2.23 1.06
N LEU A 164 5.65 2.87 -0.11
CA LEU A 164 6.95 2.95 -0.80
C LEU A 164 8.02 3.64 0.05
N THR A 165 7.73 4.79 0.68
CA THR A 165 8.74 5.45 1.52
C THR A 165 9.07 4.66 2.78
N ASN A 166 8.11 3.90 3.33
CA ASN A 166 8.38 3.03 4.47
C ASN A 166 9.21 1.79 4.10
N LEU A 167 9.13 1.31 2.87
CA LEU A 167 9.92 0.19 2.37
C LEU A 167 11.33 0.65 1.93
N PHE A 168 11.42 1.74 1.17
CA PHE A 168 12.61 2.13 0.44
C PHE A 168 13.33 3.39 0.98
N GLY A 169 12.73 4.09 1.93
CA GLY A 169 13.26 5.36 2.46
C GLY A 169 13.00 6.51 1.49
N ASP A 170 14.07 7.17 1.04
CA ASP A 170 13.99 8.24 0.07
C ASP A 170 13.53 7.71 -1.29
N ILE A 171 12.49 8.32 -1.88
CA ILE A 171 11.89 7.89 -3.14
C ILE A 171 11.48 9.08 -4.00
N PRO A 172 11.30 8.95 -5.32
CA PRO A 172 10.63 9.97 -6.14
C PRO A 172 9.18 10.16 -5.70
N TYR A 173 8.76 11.40 -5.44
CA TYR A 173 7.35 11.74 -5.24
C TYR A 173 6.74 12.21 -6.56
N VAL A 174 5.99 11.33 -7.24
CA VAL A 174 5.52 11.56 -8.61
C VAL A 174 4.12 12.15 -8.60
N GLU A 175 3.99 13.38 -9.13
CA GLU A 175 2.72 14.15 -9.15
C GLU A 175 2.15 14.35 -10.56
N SER A 176 2.76 13.76 -11.59
CA SER A 176 2.39 13.97 -12.99
C SER A 176 2.46 12.67 -13.80
N THR A 177 1.75 12.64 -14.93
CA THR A 177 1.85 11.57 -15.92
C THR A 177 2.94 11.80 -16.97
N ASP A 178 3.62 12.96 -16.98
CA ASP A 178 4.67 13.28 -17.97
C ASP A 178 5.92 12.41 -17.74
N TYR A 179 6.07 11.37 -18.57
CA TYR A 179 7.19 10.45 -18.50
C TYR A 179 8.57 11.12 -18.68
N ARG A 180 8.62 12.27 -19.40
CA ARG A 180 9.88 13.01 -19.63
C ARG A 180 10.41 13.65 -18.35
N VAL A 181 9.49 14.03 -17.45
CA VAL A 181 9.82 14.51 -16.11
C VAL A 181 10.12 13.33 -15.20
N ASN A 182 9.22 12.34 -15.16
CA ASN A 182 9.28 11.23 -14.23
C ASN A 182 10.52 10.34 -14.44
N SER A 183 10.92 10.08 -15.70
CA SER A 183 12.07 9.24 -16.04
C SER A 183 13.43 9.79 -15.59
N THR A 184 13.49 11.05 -15.16
CA THR A 184 14.71 11.71 -14.68
C THR A 184 14.60 12.20 -13.24
N MET A 185 13.49 11.90 -12.57
CA MET A 185 13.25 12.34 -11.20
C MET A 185 14.18 11.61 -10.22
N GLY A 186 14.84 12.38 -9.36
CA GLY A 186 15.67 11.84 -8.29
C GLY A 186 14.85 11.49 -7.05
N ARG A 187 15.52 10.86 -6.09
CA ARG A 187 14.95 10.55 -4.77
C ARG A 187 14.73 11.84 -3.96
N MET A 188 13.60 11.92 -3.31
CA MET A 188 13.24 12.96 -2.35
C MET A 188 13.45 12.40 -0.95
N GLU A 189 14.04 13.20 -0.03
CA GLU A 189 14.19 12.81 1.37
C GLU A 189 12.85 12.35 1.98
N ALA A 190 12.87 11.25 2.72
CA ALA A 190 11.67 10.64 3.30
C ALA A 190 10.83 11.65 4.12
N ALA A 191 11.46 12.57 4.85
CA ALA A 191 10.75 13.62 5.59
C ALA A 191 9.92 14.53 4.67
N MET A 192 10.44 14.85 3.48
CA MET A 192 9.73 15.65 2.48
C MET A 192 8.63 14.83 1.77
N VAL A 193 8.88 13.52 1.56
CA VAL A 193 7.86 12.60 1.06
C VAL A 193 6.68 12.54 2.03
N TYR A 194 6.93 12.43 3.34
CA TYR A 194 5.87 12.48 4.36
C TYR A 194 5.06 13.78 4.30
N GLN A 195 5.73 14.94 4.09
CA GLN A 195 4.99 16.20 3.96
C GLN A 195 4.07 16.19 2.74
N LYS A 196 4.53 15.69 1.60
CA LYS A 196 3.72 15.55 0.39
C LYS A 196 2.53 14.59 0.58
N ILE A 197 2.75 13.47 1.28
CA ILE A 197 1.68 12.54 1.66
C ILE A 197 0.63 13.24 2.53
N ILE A 198 1.06 14.04 3.50
CA ILE A 198 0.17 14.82 4.37
C ILE A 198 -0.66 15.82 3.53
N ASP A 199 -0.01 16.53 2.60
CA ASP A 199 -0.70 17.50 1.74
C ASP A 199 -1.77 16.80 0.87
N ASP A 200 -1.46 15.64 0.28
CA ASP A 200 -2.42 14.83 -0.48
C ASP A 200 -3.58 14.34 0.41
N LEU A 201 -3.31 13.89 1.64
CA LEU A 201 -4.36 13.44 2.56
C LEU A 201 -5.26 14.56 3.04
N ILE A 202 -4.74 15.79 3.19
CA ILE A 202 -5.55 16.97 3.48
C ILE A 202 -6.50 17.27 2.30
N GLN A 203 -6.02 17.17 1.05
CA GLN A 203 -6.86 17.31 -0.14
C GLN A 203 -7.91 16.18 -0.21
N ALA A 204 -7.48 14.94 -0.03
CA ALA A 204 -8.37 13.77 0.00
C ALA A 204 -9.52 14.00 1.00
N LYS A 205 -9.17 14.28 2.24
CA LYS A 205 -10.12 14.48 3.33
C LYS A 205 -11.10 15.62 3.09
N SER A 206 -10.67 16.73 2.45
CA SER A 206 -11.52 17.87 2.16
C SER A 206 -12.51 17.62 1.02
N ASN A 207 -12.20 16.71 0.11
CA ASN A 207 -12.96 16.46 -1.10
C ASN A 207 -13.83 15.19 -1.03
N MET A 208 -13.44 14.21 -0.22
CA MET A 208 -14.17 12.95 -0.10
C MET A 208 -15.43 13.08 0.74
N PRO A 209 -16.51 12.34 0.40
CA PRO A 209 -17.76 12.34 1.19
C PRO A 209 -17.51 11.74 2.57
N MET A 210 -18.34 12.14 3.56
CA MET A 210 -18.33 11.54 4.91
C MET A 210 -18.73 10.07 4.88
N ASP A 211 -19.63 9.69 4.00
CA ASP A 211 -20.05 8.32 3.75
C ASP A 211 -19.97 8.02 2.25
N SER A 212 -19.25 6.96 1.89
CA SER A 212 -19.15 6.47 0.51
C SER A 212 -20.26 5.49 0.13
N GLY A 213 -21.16 5.16 1.07
CA GLY A 213 -22.20 4.16 0.90
C GLY A 213 -21.69 2.71 0.90
N THR A 214 -20.39 2.52 1.04
CA THR A 214 -19.74 1.19 1.05
C THR A 214 -18.41 1.23 1.80
N LYS A 215 -17.94 0.07 2.28
CA LYS A 215 -16.60 -0.08 2.86
C LYS A 215 -15.53 -0.46 1.82
N PHE A 216 -15.90 -0.63 0.56
CA PHE A 216 -14.99 -0.97 -0.53
C PHE A 216 -14.35 0.25 -1.19
N ARG A 217 -14.84 1.45 -0.88
CA ARG A 217 -14.29 2.73 -1.34
C ARG A 217 -13.93 3.59 -0.11
N PRO A 218 -12.78 4.25 -0.11
CA PRO A 218 -12.41 5.13 0.98
C PRO A 218 -13.35 6.35 1.04
N ASN A 219 -13.54 6.87 2.23
CA ASN A 219 -14.30 8.08 2.53
C ASN A 219 -13.45 9.05 3.36
N HIS A 220 -14.03 10.16 3.78
CA HIS A 220 -13.39 11.16 4.65
C HIS A 220 -12.70 10.53 5.89
N TRP A 221 -13.36 9.55 6.52
CA TRP A 221 -12.85 8.92 7.74
C TRP A 221 -11.67 7.98 7.47
N VAL A 222 -11.67 7.31 6.33
CA VAL A 222 -10.53 6.49 5.89
C VAL A 222 -9.31 7.38 5.59
N ALA A 223 -9.52 8.55 4.97
CA ALA A 223 -8.46 9.53 4.77
C ALA A 223 -7.94 10.09 6.09
N SER A 224 -8.82 10.34 7.07
CA SER A 224 -8.42 10.74 8.43
C SER A 224 -7.65 9.63 9.15
N ALA A 225 -8.04 8.37 8.99
CA ALA A 225 -7.35 7.22 9.57
C ALA A 225 -5.92 7.06 9.01
N LEU A 226 -5.76 7.17 7.69
CA LEU A 226 -4.43 7.16 7.09
C LEU A 226 -3.60 8.39 7.53
N LEU A 227 -4.21 9.56 7.63
CA LEU A 227 -3.51 10.76 8.12
C LEU A 227 -3.05 10.61 9.57
N ALA A 228 -3.86 9.96 10.44
CA ALA A 228 -3.46 9.62 11.80
C ALA A 228 -2.24 8.69 11.83
N ARG A 229 -2.24 7.63 10.99
CA ARG A 229 -1.10 6.70 10.82
C ARG A 229 0.15 7.44 10.33
N VAL A 230 0.01 8.29 9.32
CA VAL A 230 1.11 9.09 8.74
C VAL A 230 1.70 10.06 9.80
N TYR A 231 0.86 10.75 10.55
CA TYR A 231 1.32 11.61 11.64
C TYR A 231 2.04 10.83 12.75
N LEU A 232 1.54 9.64 13.11
CA LEU A 232 2.20 8.76 14.07
C LEU A 232 3.63 8.39 13.61
N TYR A 233 3.76 7.98 12.34
CA TYR A 233 5.05 7.59 11.74
C TYR A 233 6.01 8.77 11.60
N HIS A 234 5.49 9.95 11.35
CA HIS A 234 6.28 11.19 11.25
C HIS A 234 6.58 11.85 12.60
N GLY A 235 6.12 11.28 13.73
CA GLY A 235 6.34 11.81 15.07
C GLY A 235 5.49 13.04 15.43
N ASN A 236 4.46 13.34 14.66
CA ASN A 236 3.48 14.38 14.98
C ASN A 236 2.37 13.82 15.88
N TRP A 237 2.70 13.62 17.16
CA TRP A 237 1.81 12.99 18.14
C TRP A 237 0.48 13.73 18.28
N ALA A 238 0.51 15.05 18.35
CA ALA A 238 -0.71 15.85 18.46
C ALA A 238 -1.62 15.72 17.24
N GLY A 239 -1.04 15.68 16.04
CA GLY A 239 -1.77 15.43 14.80
C GLY A 239 -2.37 14.02 14.76
N ALA A 240 -1.57 13.00 15.12
CA ALA A 240 -2.01 11.60 15.17
C ALA A 240 -3.19 11.40 16.12
N LEU A 241 -3.08 11.90 17.35
CA LEU A 241 -4.14 11.82 18.35
C LEU A 241 -5.43 12.51 17.86
N LYS A 242 -5.32 13.73 17.35
CA LYS A 242 -6.46 14.52 16.87
C LYS A 242 -7.22 13.81 15.74
N GLU A 243 -6.50 13.28 14.74
CA GLU A 243 -7.16 12.61 13.62
C GLU A 243 -7.72 11.25 14.02
N ALA A 244 -7.04 10.48 14.89
CA ALA A 244 -7.56 9.23 15.42
C ALA A 244 -8.85 9.46 16.23
N GLN A 245 -8.86 10.41 17.17
CA GLN A 245 -10.05 10.76 17.96
C GLN A 245 -11.22 11.19 17.09
N ARG A 246 -10.98 11.97 16.04
CA ARG A 246 -12.06 12.37 15.10
C ARG A 246 -12.76 11.16 14.47
N VAL A 247 -12.00 10.15 14.06
CA VAL A 247 -12.58 8.92 13.50
C VAL A 247 -13.34 8.15 14.57
N LEU A 248 -12.75 7.98 15.76
CA LEU A 248 -13.33 7.25 16.87
C LEU A 248 -14.67 7.85 17.34
N GLU A 249 -14.74 9.18 17.41
CA GLU A 249 -15.92 9.90 17.94
C GLU A 249 -17.02 10.13 16.89
N ASN A 250 -16.63 10.35 15.62
CA ASN A 250 -17.56 10.87 14.61
C ASN A 250 -17.69 9.98 13.37
N GLY A 251 -16.85 8.94 13.21
CA GLY A 251 -16.82 8.07 12.04
C GLY A 251 -18.00 7.09 11.95
N GLY A 252 -18.71 6.88 13.07
CA GLY A 252 -19.82 5.94 13.12
C GLY A 252 -19.43 4.47 13.17
N TYR A 253 -18.12 4.17 13.31
CA TYR A 253 -17.58 2.81 13.46
C TYR A 253 -17.62 2.36 14.92
N GLN A 254 -17.69 1.06 15.16
CA GLN A 254 -17.76 0.49 16.51
C GLN A 254 -16.88 -0.75 16.62
N LEU A 255 -16.15 -0.87 17.73
CA LEU A 255 -15.43 -2.09 18.04
C LEU A 255 -16.43 -3.25 18.21
N ASN A 256 -16.15 -4.36 17.55
CA ASN A 256 -16.88 -5.60 17.77
C ASN A 256 -16.56 -6.13 19.19
N SER A 257 -17.59 -6.39 19.96
CA SER A 257 -17.42 -7.01 21.29
C SER A 257 -16.94 -8.47 21.20
N ASP A 258 -17.29 -9.16 20.11
CA ASP A 258 -16.82 -10.51 19.82
C ASP A 258 -15.65 -10.43 18.83
N VAL A 259 -14.45 -10.79 19.29
CA VAL A 259 -13.24 -10.82 18.47
C VAL A 259 -13.34 -11.79 17.27
N ALA A 260 -14.21 -12.80 17.34
CA ALA A 260 -14.44 -13.74 16.24
C ALA A 260 -15.09 -13.08 15.02
N GLN A 261 -15.80 -11.95 15.20
CA GLN A 261 -16.54 -11.24 14.16
C GLN A 261 -15.76 -10.06 13.53
N VAL A 262 -14.54 -9.79 13.99
CA VAL A 262 -13.76 -8.63 13.55
C VAL A 262 -13.46 -8.65 12.05
N PHE A 263 -13.20 -9.82 11.49
CA PHE A 263 -12.78 -9.97 10.08
C PHE A 263 -13.91 -10.40 9.13
N SER A 264 -15.17 -10.41 9.60
CA SER A 264 -16.33 -10.62 8.73
C SER A 264 -16.59 -9.41 7.84
N ILE A 265 -17.15 -9.61 6.65
CA ILE A 265 -17.47 -8.57 5.67
C ILE A 265 -18.32 -7.43 6.26
N ASN A 266 -19.18 -7.75 7.24
CA ASN A 266 -20.08 -6.79 7.89
C ASN A 266 -19.54 -6.22 9.21
N SER A 267 -18.28 -6.47 9.54
CA SER A 267 -17.66 -6.00 10.79
C SER A 267 -17.89 -4.50 11.04
N GLY A 268 -18.38 -4.17 12.24
CA GLY A 268 -18.63 -2.78 12.66
C GLY A 268 -17.37 -1.91 12.72
N GLU A 269 -16.22 -2.52 12.92
CA GLU A 269 -14.95 -1.81 13.05
C GLU A 269 -14.14 -1.66 11.75
N THR A 270 -14.58 -2.27 10.63
CA THR A 270 -13.94 -2.11 9.33
C THR A 270 -14.22 -0.72 8.75
N LEU A 271 -13.16 0.04 8.50
CA LEU A 271 -13.23 1.34 7.83
C LEU A 271 -13.11 1.18 6.31
N TRP A 272 -12.14 0.35 5.86
CA TRP A 272 -11.88 0.10 4.45
C TRP A 272 -11.38 -1.32 4.22
N GLN A 273 -11.93 -1.98 3.22
CA GLN A 273 -11.59 -3.34 2.80
C GLN A 273 -11.62 -3.46 1.28
N LEU A 274 -10.91 -4.45 0.75
CA LEU A 274 -10.85 -4.74 -0.69
C LEU A 274 -11.75 -5.93 -1.01
N ASP A 275 -12.63 -5.75 -2.01
CA ASP A 275 -13.50 -6.79 -2.57
C ASP A 275 -12.85 -7.45 -3.78
N SER A 276 -13.17 -8.71 -4.01
CA SER A 276 -12.77 -9.45 -5.23
C SER A 276 -13.52 -8.98 -6.48
N GLY A 277 -14.67 -8.34 -6.31
CA GLY A 277 -15.61 -8.05 -7.39
C GLY A 277 -16.35 -9.31 -7.91
N ILE A 278 -16.17 -10.47 -7.26
CA ILE A 278 -16.80 -11.75 -7.61
C ILE A 278 -17.48 -12.30 -6.37
N ASP A 279 -18.80 -12.44 -6.43
CA ASP A 279 -19.59 -12.96 -5.31
C ASP A 279 -19.16 -14.39 -4.94
N GLY A 280 -19.04 -14.65 -3.66
CA GLY A 280 -18.58 -15.91 -3.11
C GLY A 280 -17.05 -16.11 -3.06
N VAL A 281 -16.25 -15.19 -3.61
CA VAL A 281 -14.78 -15.21 -3.46
C VAL A 281 -14.41 -14.51 -2.17
N ASN A 282 -13.68 -15.22 -1.28
CA ASN A 282 -13.21 -14.71 -0.01
C ASN A 282 -11.77 -14.20 -0.10
N THR A 283 -11.06 -14.11 1.04
CA THR A 283 -9.74 -13.46 1.10
C THR A 283 -8.61 -14.36 0.65
N GLU A 284 -7.59 -13.79 0.00
CA GLU A 284 -6.35 -14.49 -0.33
C GLU A 284 -5.54 -14.85 0.94
N GLU A 285 -5.68 -14.09 2.00
CA GLU A 285 -5.03 -14.35 3.30
C GLU A 285 -5.49 -15.70 3.87
N ALA A 286 -6.80 -16.03 3.82
CA ALA A 286 -7.31 -17.31 4.27
C ALA A 286 -6.73 -18.48 3.46
N PHE A 287 -6.66 -18.32 2.12
CA PHE A 287 -6.05 -19.33 1.24
C PHE A 287 -4.55 -19.50 1.48
N THR A 288 -3.85 -18.41 1.77
CA THR A 288 -2.39 -18.40 1.96
C THR A 288 -1.99 -19.05 3.28
N PHE A 289 -2.74 -18.79 4.34
CA PHE A 289 -2.30 -19.16 5.69
C PHE A 289 -2.92 -20.43 6.26
N ILE A 290 -4.16 -20.78 5.91
CA ILE A 290 -4.85 -21.91 6.51
C ILE A 290 -4.36 -23.23 5.91
N PHE A 291 -3.91 -24.14 6.78
CA PHE A 291 -3.57 -25.52 6.43
C PHE A 291 -4.23 -26.50 7.41
N THR A 292 -4.47 -27.74 6.95
CA THR A 292 -5.24 -28.76 7.69
C THR A 292 -4.40 -29.91 8.21
N ASP A 293 -3.17 -30.06 7.69
CA ASP A 293 -2.27 -31.16 8.00
C ASP A 293 -0.86 -30.61 8.26
N GLY A 294 -0.10 -31.27 9.12
CA GLY A 294 1.32 -30.94 9.39
C GLY A 294 2.29 -31.95 8.78
N PRO A 295 3.54 -31.56 8.51
CA PRO A 295 4.10 -30.22 8.70
C PRO A 295 3.49 -29.17 7.76
N PRO A 296 3.58 -27.85 8.09
CA PRO A 296 3.04 -26.76 7.26
C PRO A 296 3.54 -26.86 5.81
N PRO A 297 2.67 -26.67 4.79
CA PRO A 297 3.08 -26.77 3.40
C PRO A 297 4.03 -25.64 2.97
N TYR A 298 3.94 -24.48 3.62
CA TYR A 298 4.77 -23.31 3.36
C TYR A 298 5.25 -22.66 4.66
N SER A 299 4.38 -22.06 5.44
CA SER A 299 4.70 -21.22 6.59
C SER A 299 3.74 -21.43 7.75
N ALA A 300 4.20 -21.10 8.94
CA ALA A 300 3.39 -21.08 10.15
C ALA A 300 3.75 -19.85 10.99
N LEU A 301 2.90 -19.48 11.96
CA LEU A 301 3.24 -18.47 12.96
C LEU A 301 4.47 -18.90 13.74
N SER A 302 5.34 -17.94 14.05
CA SER A 302 6.48 -18.16 14.91
C SER A 302 6.05 -18.43 16.36
N ASN A 303 6.83 -19.21 17.09
CA ASN A 303 6.59 -19.40 18.52
C ASN A 303 6.70 -18.08 19.30
N GLN A 304 7.59 -17.15 18.85
CA GLN A 304 7.73 -15.82 19.46
C GLN A 304 6.41 -15.04 19.44
N LEU A 305 5.70 -15.06 18.32
CA LEU A 305 4.41 -14.42 18.23
C LEU A 305 3.35 -15.14 19.07
N VAL A 306 3.28 -16.46 18.98
CA VAL A 306 2.29 -17.26 19.73
C VAL A 306 2.48 -17.09 21.25
N ASP A 307 3.72 -17.05 21.72
CA ASP A 307 4.06 -16.85 23.13
C ASP A 307 3.84 -15.41 23.61
N SER A 308 3.60 -14.45 22.70
CA SER A 308 3.33 -13.05 23.05
C SER A 308 1.90 -12.81 23.56
N PHE A 309 0.97 -13.75 23.30
CA PHE A 309 -0.39 -13.68 23.81
C PHE A 309 -0.43 -14.00 25.32
N GLU A 310 -1.14 -13.17 26.07
CA GLU A 310 -1.37 -13.40 27.49
C GLU A 310 -2.35 -14.57 27.71
N ALA A 311 -2.21 -15.24 28.85
CA ALA A 311 -3.13 -16.32 29.21
C ALA A 311 -4.57 -15.79 29.30
N GLY A 312 -5.49 -16.40 28.56
CA GLY A 312 -6.89 -16.00 28.50
C GLY A 312 -7.21 -14.93 27.45
N ASP A 313 -6.22 -14.54 26.62
CA ASP A 313 -6.47 -13.62 25.49
C ASP A 313 -7.40 -14.29 24.48
N ALA A 314 -8.60 -13.74 24.29
CA ALA A 314 -9.58 -14.25 23.35
C ALA A 314 -9.10 -14.23 21.90
N ARG A 315 -8.14 -13.36 21.55
CA ARG A 315 -7.53 -13.32 20.21
C ARG A 315 -6.70 -14.55 19.92
N SER A 316 -5.96 -15.08 20.91
CA SER A 316 -5.19 -16.32 20.72
C SER A 316 -6.09 -17.50 20.37
N THR A 317 -7.30 -17.53 20.92
CA THR A 317 -8.28 -18.61 20.66
C THR A 317 -9.02 -18.44 19.35
N ASN A 318 -9.26 -17.18 18.92
CA ASN A 318 -10.09 -16.88 17.75
C ASN A 318 -9.29 -16.57 16.49
N TRP A 319 -8.06 -16.04 16.62
CA TRP A 319 -7.25 -15.57 15.49
C TRP A 319 -6.01 -16.43 15.23
N VAL A 320 -5.79 -17.46 16.05
CA VAL A 320 -4.71 -18.43 15.89
C VAL A 320 -5.31 -19.81 15.72
N GLY A 321 -5.12 -20.40 14.53
CA GLY A 321 -5.45 -21.80 14.30
C GLY A 321 -4.27 -22.71 14.66
N SER A 322 -4.51 -23.99 14.85
CA SER A 322 -3.47 -24.98 15.18
C SER A 322 -3.71 -26.31 14.51
N VAL A 323 -2.62 -26.97 14.11
CA VAL A 323 -2.58 -28.33 13.55
C VAL A 323 -1.45 -29.09 14.23
N SER A 324 -1.66 -30.37 14.53
CA SER A 324 -0.65 -31.25 15.11
C SER A 324 -0.60 -32.59 14.36
N ASP A 325 0.61 -33.14 14.20
CA ASP A 325 0.83 -34.51 13.71
C ASP A 325 0.90 -35.54 14.85
N GLY A 326 0.67 -35.10 16.11
CA GLY A 326 0.76 -35.91 17.32
C GLY A 326 2.15 -35.82 17.99
N THR A 327 3.15 -35.24 17.35
CA THR A 327 4.51 -35.00 17.85
C THR A 327 4.80 -33.52 17.99
N GLU A 328 4.47 -32.74 16.97
CA GLU A 328 4.65 -31.32 16.91
C GLU A 328 3.31 -30.61 16.71
N MET A 329 3.27 -29.34 17.06
CA MET A 329 2.12 -28.47 16.86
C MET A 329 2.55 -27.22 16.13
N TRP A 330 1.81 -26.84 15.11
CA TRP A 330 2.02 -25.64 14.31
C TRP A 330 0.80 -24.74 14.40
N HIS A 331 1.06 -23.43 14.35
CA HIS A 331 0.03 -22.41 14.43
C HIS A 331 -0.04 -21.60 13.13
N TYR A 332 -1.22 -21.15 12.75
CA TYR A 332 -1.42 -20.32 11.56
C TYR A 332 -2.33 -19.14 11.85
N PRO A 333 -2.18 -18.02 11.11
CA PRO A 333 -3.10 -16.90 11.19
C PRO A 333 -4.52 -17.35 10.84
N PHE A 334 -5.46 -17.15 11.75
CA PHE A 334 -6.86 -17.53 11.59
C PHE A 334 -7.80 -16.34 11.83
N LYS A 335 -7.35 -15.14 11.43
CA LYS A 335 -8.16 -13.93 11.43
C LYS A 335 -9.26 -14.04 10.40
N TYR A 336 -8.91 -14.38 9.16
CA TYR A 336 -9.82 -14.84 8.12
C TYR A 336 -9.97 -16.35 8.23
N LYS A 337 -11.21 -16.85 8.07
CA LYS A 337 -11.57 -18.24 8.38
C LYS A 337 -12.02 -19.04 7.16
N VAL A 338 -12.37 -18.35 6.08
CA VAL A 338 -13.01 -18.94 4.90
C VAL A 338 -12.00 -19.07 3.76
N ASN A 339 -11.31 -20.21 3.72
CA ASN A 339 -10.32 -20.55 2.68
C ASN A 339 -10.90 -21.30 1.47
N THR A 340 -12.19 -21.11 1.21
CA THR A 340 -12.90 -21.71 0.06
C THR A 340 -13.88 -20.69 -0.50
N ASN A 341 -14.31 -20.88 -1.74
CA ASN A 341 -15.41 -20.10 -2.28
C ASN A 341 -16.73 -20.52 -1.61
N THR A 342 -17.59 -19.55 -1.33
CA THR A 342 -18.89 -19.69 -0.68
C THR A 342 -20.02 -19.24 -1.62
N ALA A 343 -21.28 -19.36 -1.19
CA ALA A 343 -22.42 -18.90 -1.99
C ALA A 343 -22.46 -17.37 -2.13
N THR A 344 -22.01 -16.67 -1.10
CA THR A 344 -21.85 -15.22 -1.04
C THR A 344 -20.54 -14.91 -0.33
N THR A 345 -19.89 -13.78 -0.64
CA THR A 345 -18.64 -13.36 0.02
C THR A 345 -18.88 -13.10 1.51
N GLU A 346 -18.10 -13.72 2.37
CA GLU A 346 -18.20 -13.66 3.82
C GLU A 346 -17.09 -12.80 4.45
N GLU A 347 -15.93 -12.72 3.79
CA GLU A 347 -14.74 -12.01 4.25
C GLU A 347 -14.08 -11.24 3.10
N CYS A 348 -13.58 -10.03 3.41
CA CYS A 348 -12.81 -9.19 2.50
C CYS A 348 -11.54 -8.71 3.18
N SER A 349 -10.45 -8.52 2.42
CA SER A 349 -9.16 -8.07 2.95
C SER A 349 -9.26 -6.67 3.55
N ILE A 350 -9.11 -6.53 4.86
CA ILE A 350 -9.24 -5.28 5.61
C ILE A 350 -7.91 -4.51 5.54
N LEU A 351 -7.98 -3.23 5.17
CA LEU A 351 -6.83 -2.32 5.13
C LEU A 351 -6.81 -1.33 6.31
N PHE A 352 -8.00 -0.95 6.80
CA PHE A 352 -8.13 -0.07 7.96
C PHE A 352 -9.28 -0.54 8.86
N ARG A 353 -8.99 -0.66 10.15
CA ARG A 353 -9.98 -1.00 11.17
C ARG A 353 -9.82 -0.18 12.44
N LEU A 354 -10.89 -0.06 13.19
CA LEU A 354 -11.01 0.85 14.33
C LEU A 354 -9.98 0.58 15.44
N ALA A 355 -9.62 -0.69 15.67
CA ALA A 355 -8.65 -1.06 16.69
C ALA A 355 -7.27 -0.39 16.48
N GLU A 356 -6.83 -0.22 15.23
CA GLU A 356 -5.61 0.52 14.96
C GLU A 356 -5.71 1.99 15.41
N LEU A 357 -6.87 2.64 15.24
CA LEU A 357 -7.06 4.03 15.65
C LEU A 357 -6.97 4.18 17.19
N HIS A 358 -7.48 3.21 17.94
CA HIS A 358 -7.25 3.16 19.39
C HIS A 358 -5.77 3.05 19.74
N LEU A 359 -5.03 2.20 19.02
CA LEU A 359 -3.59 2.04 19.26
C LEU A 359 -2.76 3.26 18.83
N ILE A 360 -3.16 3.95 17.76
CA ILE A 360 -2.57 5.24 17.37
C ILE A 360 -2.84 6.30 18.45
N ALA A 361 -4.08 6.40 18.93
CA ALA A 361 -4.44 7.35 19.97
C ALA A 361 -3.70 7.05 21.28
N ALA A 362 -3.61 5.78 21.68
CA ALA A 362 -2.87 5.33 22.87
C ALA A 362 -1.39 5.73 22.80
N GLU A 363 -0.73 5.42 21.69
CA GLU A 363 0.69 5.74 21.53
C GLU A 363 0.92 7.26 21.50
N ALA A 364 0.11 7.99 20.73
CA ALA A 364 0.24 9.44 20.61
C ALA A 364 -0.03 10.17 21.94
N ALA A 365 -1.01 9.72 22.72
CA ALA A 365 -1.30 10.23 24.05
C ALA A 365 -0.13 9.95 25.02
N ALA A 366 0.38 8.70 25.03
CA ALA A 366 1.54 8.34 25.86
C ALA A 366 2.77 9.17 25.51
N GLN A 367 3.08 9.35 24.22
CA GLN A 367 4.20 10.18 23.75
C GLN A 367 4.04 11.67 24.15
N SER A 368 2.80 12.14 24.25
CA SER A 368 2.47 13.51 24.69
C SER A 368 2.40 13.67 26.21
N GLY A 369 2.57 12.59 26.98
CA GLY A 369 2.53 12.57 28.43
C GLY A 369 1.11 12.44 29.04
N ASP A 370 0.09 12.25 28.22
CA ASP A 370 -1.27 11.95 28.67
C ASP A 370 -1.44 10.44 28.87
N LEU A 371 -0.93 9.96 30.03
CA LEU A 371 -0.90 8.53 30.32
C LEU A 371 -2.32 7.98 30.64
N GLU A 372 -3.22 8.82 31.14
CA GLU A 372 -4.60 8.40 31.45
C GLU A 372 -5.37 8.09 30.15
N LEU A 373 -5.32 8.98 29.19
CA LEU A 373 -5.95 8.78 27.88
C LEU A 373 -5.31 7.60 27.13
N ALA A 374 -3.98 7.43 27.22
CA ALA A 374 -3.29 6.31 26.62
C ALA A 374 -3.76 4.96 27.19
N MET A 375 -3.90 4.88 28.52
CA MET A 375 -4.44 3.69 29.19
C MET A 375 -5.90 3.42 28.81
N GLU A 376 -6.72 4.46 28.71
CA GLU A 376 -8.12 4.32 28.26
C GLU A 376 -8.20 3.58 26.92
N HIS A 377 -7.49 4.05 25.91
CA HIS A 377 -7.51 3.44 24.57
C HIS A 377 -6.95 2.02 24.53
N VAL A 378 -5.85 1.73 25.21
CA VAL A 378 -5.29 0.36 25.27
C VAL A 378 -6.24 -0.58 26.00
N ASN A 379 -6.80 -0.13 27.13
CA ASN A 379 -7.68 -0.96 27.95
C ASN A 379 -9.00 -1.31 27.26
N MET A 380 -9.49 -0.49 26.32
CA MET A 380 -10.66 -0.85 25.50
C MET A 380 -10.41 -2.12 24.69
N LEU A 381 -9.21 -2.27 24.11
CA LEU A 381 -8.86 -3.47 23.34
C LEU A 381 -8.59 -4.66 24.24
N ARG A 382 -7.95 -4.44 25.38
CA ARG A 382 -7.69 -5.49 26.37
C ARG A 382 -8.99 -6.04 27.00
N GLU A 383 -9.91 -5.15 27.33
CA GLU A 383 -11.24 -5.55 27.84
C GLU A 383 -12.00 -6.40 26.81
N ARG A 384 -12.01 -5.97 25.53
CA ARG A 384 -12.57 -6.75 24.43
C ARG A 384 -11.92 -8.14 24.31
N ALA A 385 -10.62 -8.22 24.53
CA ALA A 385 -9.87 -9.48 24.51
C ALA A 385 -10.03 -10.32 25.77
N GLY A 386 -10.79 -9.87 26.76
CA GLY A 386 -10.99 -10.57 28.04
C GLY A 386 -9.81 -10.47 29.01
N LEU A 387 -8.91 -9.49 28.78
CA LEU A 387 -7.71 -9.29 29.58
C LEU A 387 -7.91 -8.26 30.70
N SER A 388 -7.09 -8.37 31.74
CA SER A 388 -7.06 -7.36 32.80
C SER A 388 -6.55 -6.02 32.27
N MET A 389 -7.13 -4.92 32.78
CA MET A 389 -6.69 -3.57 32.48
C MET A 389 -5.25 -3.35 32.96
N ILE A 390 -4.47 -2.64 32.17
CA ILE A 390 -3.16 -2.13 32.59
C ILE A 390 -3.32 -0.83 33.36
N SER A 391 -2.42 -0.60 34.30
CA SER A 391 -2.27 0.64 35.04
C SER A 391 -0.78 0.96 35.13
N SER A 392 -0.37 2.10 34.63
CA SER A 392 1.02 2.55 34.70
C SER A 392 1.10 4.04 34.86
N THR A 393 2.01 4.50 35.70
CA THR A 393 2.38 5.92 35.84
C THR A 393 3.71 6.24 35.15
N ASP A 394 4.30 5.24 34.51
CA ASP A 394 5.57 5.35 33.78
C ASP A 394 5.31 5.31 32.26
N GLN A 395 5.73 6.37 31.58
CA GLN A 395 5.53 6.53 30.15
C GLN A 395 6.21 5.42 29.33
N ALA A 396 7.43 5.04 29.69
CA ALA A 396 8.18 4.02 28.94
C ALA A 396 7.49 2.65 29.05
N SER A 397 7.08 2.26 30.27
CA SER A 397 6.32 1.02 30.50
C SER A 397 5.00 1.00 29.74
N LEU A 398 4.33 2.14 29.65
CA LEU A 398 3.07 2.25 28.91
C LEU A 398 3.28 2.16 27.40
N LEU A 399 4.32 2.80 26.86
CA LEU A 399 4.70 2.66 25.45
C LEU A 399 5.08 1.21 25.11
N ASP A 400 5.76 0.51 26.03
CA ASP A 400 6.04 -0.93 25.86
C ASP A 400 4.76 -1.77 25.83
N ALA A 401 3.79 -1.42 26.67
CA ALA A 401 2.49 -2.09 26.68
C ALA A 401 1.72 -1.83 25.38
N VAL A 402 1.72 -0.59 24.88
CA VAL A 402 1.11 -0.24 23.56
C VAL A 402 1.76 -1.06 22.44
N GLN A 403 3.09 -1.18 22.41
CA GLN A 403 3.77 -1.96 21.37
C GLN A 403 3.45 -3.46 21.43
N ARG A 404 3.31 -4.04 22.64
CA ARG A 404 2.85 -5.42 22.78
C ARG A 404 1.41 -5.59 22.32
N GLU A 405 0.53 -4.64 22.68
CA GLU A 405 -0.85 -4.67 22.24
C GLU A 405 -0.97 -4.54 20.70
N ARG A 406 -0.15 -3.68 20.07
CA ARG A 406 -0.05 -3.59 18.61
C ARG A 406 0.39 -4.92 17.98
N GLN A 407 1.37 -5.59 18.56
CA GLN A 407 1.86 -6.88 18.05
C GLN A 407 0.75 -7.95 18.04
N VAL A 408 0.05 -8.16 19.15
CA VAL A 408 -0.99 -9.21 19.23
C VAL A 408 -2.31 -8.81 18.56
N GLU A 409 -2.56 -7.53 18.37
CA GLU A 409 -3.73 -7.03 17.66
C GLU A 409 -3.55 -7.04 16.14
N LEU A 410 -2.40 -6.57 15.65
CA LEU A 410 -2.17 -6.27 14.23
C LEU A 410 -1.25 -7.29 13.52
N PHE A 411 -0.96 -8.45 14.14
CA PHE A 411 -0.11 -9.46 13.52
C PHE A 411 -0.69 -9.90 12.17
N THR A 412 0.19 -10.19 11.23
CA THR A 412 -0.14 -10.58 9.85
C THR A 412 -1.15 -9.65 9.17
N GLU A 413 -1.06 -8.34 9.44
CA GLU A 413 -1.83 -7.30 8.75
C GLU A 413 -0.87 -6.28 8.14
N GLN A 414 -0.82 -6.16 6.82
CA GLN A 414 -0.18 -5.10 6.02
C GLN A 414 1.27 -4.72 6.46
N GLY A 415 2.02 -5.65 7.07
CA GLY A 415 3.40 -5.43 7.52
C GLY A 415 3.53 -4.53 8.76
N HIS A 416 2.47 -4.36 9.55
CA HIS A 416 2.49 -3.51 10.75
C HIS A 416 3.66 -3.81 11.68
N ARG A 417 3.97 -5.10 11.91
CA ARG A 417 5.08 -5.48 12.80
C ARG A 417 6.41 -4.88 12.38
N PHE A 418 6.77 -5.01 11.10
CA PHE A 418 8.02 -4.45 10.56
C PHE A 418 8.08 -2.93 10.71
N PHE A 419 7.00 -2.26 10.30
CA PHE A 419 6.94 -0.81 10.35
C PHE A 419 6.95 -0.27 11.79
N ASP A 420 6.27 -0.94 12.72
CA ASP A 420 6.26 -0.57 14.14
C ASP A 420 7.65 -0.72 14.78
N LEU A 421 8.32 -1.84 14.55
CA LEU A 421 9.67 -2.06 15.05
C LEU A 421 10.65 -1.01 14.52
N LYS A 422 10.56 -0.71 13.22
CA LYS A 422 11.41 0.27 12.56
C LYS A 422 11.19 1.68 13.10
N ARG A 423 9.95 2.20 13.06
CA ARG A 423 9.64 3.58 13.45
C ARG A 423 9.86 3.86 14.94
N THR A 424 9.80 2.83 15.79
CA THR A 424 10.06 2.94 17.24
C THR A 424 11.50 2.68 17.62
N GLY A 425 12.39 2.41 16.64
CA GLY A 425 13.80 2.09 16.87
C GLY A 425 14.05 0.77 17.61
N ARG A 426 13.09 -0.15 17.57
CA ARG A 426 13.15 -1.45 18.26
C ARG A 426 13.60 -2.59 17.36
N ILE A 427 13.74 -2.35 16.06
CA ILE A 427 13.93 -3.39 15.06
C ILE A 427 15.20 -4.20 15.30
N ASP A 428 16.33 -3.55 15.55
CA ASP A 428 17.60 -4.23 15.81
C ASP A 428 17.56 -5.05 17.11
N GLY A 429 17.03 -4.46 18.19
CA GLY A 429 16.90 -5.13 19.49
C GLY A 429 15.98 -6.34 19.45
N THR A 430 15.03 -6.38 18.52
CA THR A 430 14.09 -7.50 18.34
C THR A 430 14.63 -8.54 17.37
N LEU A 431 15.16 -8.15 16.21
CA LEU A 431 15.49 -9.08 15.14
C LEU A 431 16.92 -9.63 15.23
N ALA A 432 17.92 -8.84 15.59
CA ALA A 432 19.30 -9.32 15.68
C ALA A 432 19.51 -10.55 16.59
N PRO A 433 18.77 -10.73 17.72
CA PRO A 433 18.90 -11.94 18.54
C PRO A 433 18.35 -13.21 17.90
N ILE A 434 17.44 -13.12 16.92
CA ILE A 434 16.69 -14.25 16.34
C ILE A 434 16.96 -14.48 14.85
N LYS A 435 17.41 -13.46 14.13
CA LYS A 435 17.73 -13.49 12.71
C LYS A 435 19.25 -13.32 12.53
N SER A 436 19.96 -14.40 12.26
CA SER A 436 21.43 -14.42 12.27
C SER A 436 22.09 -13.50 11.24
N ASN A 437 21.41 -13.21 10.14
CA ASN A 437 21.91 -12.36 9.07
C ASN A 437 21.42 -10.90 9.17
N TRP A 438 20.54 -10.61 10.14
CA TRP A 438 20.00 -9.26 10.32
C TRP A 438 21.10 -8.21 10.50
N GLN A 439 21.02 -7.15 9.71
CA GLN A 439 21.84 -5.95 9.82
C GLN A 439 20.95 -4.73 9.99
N HIS A 440 21.46 -3.67 10.63
CA HIS A 440 20.72 -2.41 10.78
C HIS A 440 20.22 -1.84 9.45
N THR A 441 20.99 -2.02 8.38
CA THR A 441 20.67 -1.58 7.03
C THR A 441 19.43 -2.26 6.43
N ASP A 442 19.07 -3.46 6.92
CA ASP A 442 17.89 -4.21 6.47
C ASP A 442 16.56 -3.56 6.90
N ALA A 443 16.62 -2.48 7.70
CA ALA A 443 15.47 -1.65 8.00
C ALA A 443 14.88 -0.93 6.76
N LEU A 444 15.60 -0.93 5.62
CA LEU A 444 15.12 -0.51 4.30
C LEU A 444 15.34 -1.65 3.30
N LEU A 445 14.43 -1.82 2.36
CA LEU A 445 14.66 -2.68 1.21
C LEU A 445 15.56 -1.96 0.20
N PRO A 446 16.30 -2.69 -0.64
CA PRO A 446 17.11 -2.09 -1.71
C PRO A 446 16.23 -1.43 -2.77
N ILE A 447 16.71 -0.35 -3.36
CA ILE A 447 16.13 0.14 -4.63
C ILE A 447 16.39 -0.93 -5.70
N PRO A 448 15.39 -1.32 -6.52
CA PRO A 448 15.61 -2.33 -7.56
C PRO A 448 16.76 -1.95 -8.49
N GLU A 449 17.70 -2.89 -8.74
CA GLU A 449 18.85 -2.64 -9.60
C GLU A 449 18.46 -2.16 -10.99
N ALA A 450 17.37 -2.73 -11.55
CA ALA A 450 16.87 -2.34 -12.86
C ALA A 450 16.48 -0.85 -12.91
N GLU A 451 15.93 -0.30 -11.82
CA GLU A 451 15.54 1.10 -11.75
C GLU A 451 16.73 2.05 -11.64
N LEU A 452 17.78 1.66 -10.88
CA LEU A 452 19.03 2.43 -10.81
C LEU A 452 19.73 2.48 -12.19
N LEU A 453 19.69 1.37 -12.92
CA LEU A 453 20.25 1.31 -14.29
C LEU A 453 19.45 2.16 -15.29
N LEU A 454 18.10 2.24 -15.14
CA LEU A 454 17.25 3.04 -16.00
C LEU A 454 17.31 4.54 -15.67
N ASN A 455 17.40 4.88 -14.40
CA ASN A 455 17.46 6.26 -13.93
C ASN A 455 18.60 6.47 -12.91
N PRO A 456 19.80 6.87 -13.35
CA PRO A 456 20.94 7.11 -12.46
C PRO A 456 20.72 8.21 -11.40
N ASN A 457 19.65 9.04 -11.51
CA ASN A 457 19.32 10.03 -10.48
C ASN A 457 18.72 9.40 -9.22
N LEU A 458 18.42 8.10 -9.24
CA LEU A 458 18.01 7.34 -8.05
C LEU A 458 19.20 6.93 -7.16
N GLU A 459 20.45 7.04 -7.66
CA GLU A 459 21.68 6.80 -6.87
C GLU A 459 21.81 7.82 -5.71
N PRO A 460 22.45 7.45 -4.60
CA PRO A 460 23.05 6.13 -4.33
C PRO A 460 22.01 5.06 -3.94
N GLN A 461 22.38 3.78 -4.05
CA GLN A 461 21.63 2.65 -3.48
C GLN A 461 21.44 2.84 -1.96
N ASN A 462 20.44 2.20 -1.37
CA ASN A 462 20.30 2.13 0.09
C ASN A 462 21.52 1.44 0.71
N GLU A 463 21.93 1.90 1.90
CA GLU A 463 23.08 1.33 2.60
C GLU A 463 22.88 -0.17 2.87
N GLY A 464 23.93 -0.95 2.68
CA GLY A 464 23.90 -2.42 2.85
C GLY A 464 23.77 -3.22 1.56
N TYR A 465 23.46 -2.55 0.41
CA TYR A 465 23.21 -3.21 -0.87
C TYR A 465 24.13 -2.78 -2.00
#